data_b956780fa80d2dd405b1fa7cdb10427b
#
_entry.id   b956780fa80d2dd405b1fa7cdb10427b
#
_cell.length_a   1.000
_cell.length_b   1.000
_cell.length_c   1.000
_cell.angle_alpha   90.00
_cell.angle_beta   90.00
_cell.angle_gamma   90.00
#
_symmetry.space_group_name_H-M   'P 1'
#
loop_
_entity.id
_entity.type
_entity.pdbx_description
1 polymer ?
#
loop_
_entity_poly.entity_id
_entity_poly.type
_entity_poly.pdbx_seq_one_letter_code
_entity_poly.pdbx_strand_id
1 'polypeptide(L)'
;MNATTPVFRFACGVAMMAALAGCSGINTLTNGAAAPAPAPAKTAFHWTSSAPLIGPQPDQKQTIYGVKDPSIVYVNGKYHVFMTTAGSAGWGLAYTSFDKWSDAASATIVPLDKSPIGPGYRAAPQVFYFAPQKTWYLVYQGGDPMYSTSTDISDPMSWSAPKPFFPVVPDIVKPPQGEGWLDFWVICDDRKCYLFNTDDHGRLLRSETDIGQFPNGFHNTVAVLNEKTEDLFEASNTYRIAGTDTYITLVEAMSPTGRYFRIWKSKSLDGKWEPFSSAPMNTFASRDNVEQPWSEGVSHGEMVRTNADQTMTIDPCRPLEYLYQGNDPAVRVDDYIKLPYRLAVITAKGDNPVSALCR
;
A
#
# COMPACT_ATOMS: atom_id res chain seq x y z
N MET A 1 -1.99 -46.61 -26.84
CA MET A 1 -3.44 -46.78 -26.89
C MET A 1 -4.07 -45.43 -27.18
N ASN A 2 -4.61 -45.31 -28.38
CA ASN A 2 -5.21 -44.08 -28.91
C ASN A 2 -6.58 -43.82 -28.28
N ALA A 3 -6.89 -42.55 -27.99
CA ALA A 3 -8.29 -42.12 -27.90
C ALA A 3 -8.41 -40.63 -28.32
N THR A 4 -9.16 -40.51 -29.35
CA THR A 4 -9.53 -39.43 -30.24
C THR A 4 -10.42 -38.35 -29.62
N THR A 5 -10.19 -37.12 -30.10
CA THR A 5 -11.01 -35.89 -29.94
C THR A 5 -12.32 -36.00 -30.77
N PRO A 6 -13.41 -35.34 -30.42
CA PRO A 6 -14.38 -34.89 -31.38
C PRO A 6 -14.47 -33.37 -31.51
N VAL A 7 -14.37 -32.92 -32.75
CA VAL A 7 -14.68 -31.61 -33.30
C VAL A 7 -16.19 -31.46 -33.48
N PHE A 8 -16.81 -30.39 -32.97
CA PHE A 8 -18.14 -29.96 -33.36
C PHE A 8 -18.09 -28.67 -34.17
N ARG A 9 -18.46 -28.79 -35.43
CA ARG A 9 -18.83 -27.70 -36.33
C ARG A 9 -20.32 -27.41 -36.20
N PHE A 10 -20.71 -26.14 -36.10
CA PHE A 10 -22.08 -25.72 -36.43
C PHE A 10 -22.05 -24.60 -37.47
N ALA A 11 -22.95 -24.81 -38.46
CA ALA A 11 -23.04 -24.08 -39.69
C ALA A 11 -23.95 -22.84 -39.59
N CYS A 12 -23.74 -21.91 -40.52
CA CYS A 12 -24.54 -20.72 -40.82
C CYS A 12 -25.99 -21.02 -41.17
N GLY A 13 -26.89 -20.14 -40.75
CA GLY A 13 -28.23 -20.00 -41.34
C GLY A 13 -28.59 -18.52 -41.47
N VAL A 14 -28.54 -18.00 -42.71
CA VAL A 14 -29.06 -16.70 -43.13
C VAL A 14 -30.56 -16.81 -43.40
N ALA A 15 -31.33 -15.87 -42.87
CA ALA A 15 -32.69 -15.64 -43.37
C ALA A 15 -32.98 -14.12 -43.39
N MET A 16 -33.06 -13.61 -44.61
CA MET A 16 -33.55 -12.29 -44.98
C MET A 16 -35.08 -12.30 -45.06
N MET A 17 -35.78 -11.36 -44.47
CA MET A 17 -37.11 -10.94 -44.90
C MET A 17 -37.29 -9.43 -44.77
N ALA A 18 -37.53 -8.82 -45.89
CA ALA A 18 -37.98 -7.45 -46.05
C ALA A 18 -39.50 -7.37 -46.02
N ALA A 19 -40.05 -6.39 -45.37
CA ALA A 19 -41.43 -5.93 -45.65
C ALA A 19 -41.53 -4.41 -45.42
N LEU A 20 -42.02 -3.74 -46.47
CA LEU A 20 -42.35 -2.36 -46.57
C LEU A 20 -43.77 -2.09 -46.00
N ALA A 21 -43.97 -0.91 -45.45
CA ALA A 21 -45.03 0.06 -45.74
C ALA A 21 -45.69 0.67 -44.48
N GLY A 22 -45.88 2.00 -44.52
CA GLY A 22 -47.00 2.63 -43.88
C GLY A 22 -46.67 3.90 -43.12
N CYS A 23 -46.65 5.07 -43.79
CA CYS A 23 -46.74 6.39 -43.18
C CYS A 23 -48.07 6.62 -42.45
N SER A 24 -48.06 7.09 -41.22
CA SER A 24 -49.08 8.00 -40.68
C SER A 24 -48.52 8.79 -39.50
N GLY A 25 -48.36 10.06 -39.69
CA GLY A 25 -47.87 10.95 -38.65
C GLY A 25 -48.88 11.23 -37.54
N ILE A 26 -48.42 11.18 -36.32
CA ILE A 26 -49.03 11.90 -35.17
C ILE A 26 -47.88 12.53 -34.41
N ASN A 27 -47.77 13.85 -34.47
CA ASN A 27 -46.90 14.65 -33.61
C ASN A 27 -47.43 14.65 -32.18
N THR A 28 -46.88 13.82 -31.32
CA THR A 28 -46.98 14.00 -29.88
C THR A 28 -45.65 14.58 -29.39
N LEU A 29 -45.70 15.83 -28.93
CA LEU A 29 -44.65 16.50 -28.18
C LEU A 29 -44.45 15.72 -26.86
N THR A 30 -43.56 14.76 -26.85
CA THR A 30 -43.08 14.15 -25.61
C THR A 30 -41.96 15.04 -25.07
N ASN A 31 -42.17 15.61 -23.90
CA ASN A 31 -41.10 16.19 -23.07
C ASN A 31 -40.04 15.12 -22.87
N GLY A 32 -39.01 15.18 -23.68
CA GLY A 32 -37.82 14.36 -23.50
C GLY A 32 -37.12 14.76 -22.21
N ALA A 33 -37.34 14.00 -21.13
CA ALA A 33 -36.44 14.06 -20.01
C ALA A 33 -35.03 13.73 -20.57
N ALA A 34 -34.10 14.67 -20.42
CA ALA A 34 -32.71 14.46 -20.80
C ALA A 34 -32.24 13.16 -20.13
N ALA A 35 -31.68 12.23 -20.92
CA ALA A 35 -31.06 11.03 -20.38
C ALA A 35 -30.06 11.47 -19.29
N PRO A 36 -29.99 10.79 -18.14
CA PRO A 36 -29.01 11.11 -17.13
C PRO A 36 -27.63 11.06 -17.78
N ALA A 37 -26.80 12.09 -17.52
CA ALA A 37 -25.43 12.13 -18.00
C ALA A 37 -24.74 10.81 -17.66
N PRO A 38 -23.98 10.18 -18.58
CA PRO A 38 -23.26 8.96 -18.30
C PRO A 38 -22.41 9.18 -17.04
N ALA A 39 -22.48 8.23 -16.10
CA ALA A 39 -21.65 8.27 -14.92
C ALA A 39 -20.19 8.45 -15.37
N PRO A 40 -19.40 9.36 -14.75
CA PRO A 40 -18.02 9.60 -15.18
C PRO A 40 -17.30 8.28 -15.24
N ALA A 41 -16.62 8.03 -16.35
CA ALA A 41 -15.81 6.84 -16.54
C ALA A 41 -14.85 6.76 -15.35
N LYS A 42 -14.85 5.62 -14.64
CA LYS A 42 -13.88 5.39 -13.57
C LYS A 42 -12.50 5.44 -14.20
N THR A 43 -11.69 6.42 -13.83
CA THR A 43 -10.34 6.58 -14.34
C THR A 43 -9.43 5.50 -13.75
N ALA A 44 -8.45 5.05 -14.52
CA ALA A 44 -7.39 4.15 -14.06
C ALA A 44 -6.20 4.97 -13.57
N PHE A 45 -5.33 4.36 -12.78
CA PHE A 45 -4.06 4.97 -12.41
C PHE A 45 -3.02 4.78 -13.52
N HIS A 46 -2.21 5.81 -13.75
CA HIS A 46 -1.02 5.79 -14.61
C HIS A 46 0.12 6.47 -13.86
N TRP A 47 1.32 5.93 -13.99
CA TRP A 47 2.47 6.36 -13.22
C TRP A 47 3.69 6.58 -14.10
N THR A 48 4.57 7.49 -13.66
CA THR A 48 5.98 7.55 -14.11
C THR A 48 6.86 7.12 -12.96
N SER A 49 7.93 6.38 -13.24
CA SER A 49 8.89 5.96 -12.20
C SER A 49 10.19 6.75 -12.31
N SER A 50 10.76 7.09 -11.15
CA SER A 50 12.17 7.44 -11.08
C SER A 50 13.05 6.22 -11.32
N ALA A 51 14.33 6.43 -11.63
CA ALA A 51 15.36 5.42 -11.36
C ALA A 51 15.43 5.11 -9.84
N PRO A 52 16.10 4.02 -9.42
CA PRO A 52 16.35 3.77 -8.00
C PRO A 52 17.03 4.96 -7.31
N LEU A 53 16.45 5.40 -6.19
CA LEU A 53 16.89 6.57 -5.42
C LEU A 53 17.64 6.17 -4.15
N ILE A 54 17.20 5.12 -3.46
CA ILE A 54 17.81 4.63 -2.23
C ILE A 54 18.16 3.17 -2.43
N GLY A 55 19.39 2.81 -2.17
CA GLY A 55 19.90 1.44 -2.28
C GLY A 55 20.75 1.06 -1.07
N PRO A 56 21.18 -0.21 -0.98
CA PRO A 56 22.03 -0.65 0.10
C PRO A 56 23.34 0.12 0.13
N GLN A 57 23.73 0.58 1.32
CA GLN A 57 25.03 1.22 1.56
C GLN A 57 25.91 0.27 2.35
N PRO A 58 27.27 0.37 2.20
CA PRO A 58 28.18 -0.42 2.98
C PRO A 58 27.98 -0.23 4.48
N ASP A 59 27.91 -1.34 5.21
CA ASP A 59 27.95 -1.37 6.66
C ASP A 59 29.23 -2.10 7.10
N GLN A 60 29.97 -1.53 8.06
CA GLN A 60 31.22 -2.12 8.58
C GLN A 60 30.99 -3.43 9.33
N LYS A 61 29.76 -3.69 9.82
CA LYS A 61 29.42 -4.87 10.62
C LYS A 61 28.83 -6.02 9.81
N GLN A 62 28.21 -5.72 8.67
CA GLN A 62 27.52 -6.71 7.87
C GLN A 62 27.41 -6.28 6.40
N THR A 63 27.19 -7.25 5.52
CA THR A 63 26.80 -6.97 4.14
C THR A 63 25.32 -6.68 4.09
N ILE A 64 24.94 -5.49 3.59
CA ILE A 64 23.53 -5.16 3.27
C ILE A 64 23.30 -5.51 1.81
N TYR A 65 22.34 -6.39 1.55
CA TYR A 65 21.97 -6.84 0.21
C TYR A 65 20.91 -5.95 -0.42
N GLY A 66 19.90 -5.51 0.37
CA GLY A 66 18.78 -4.71 -0.10
C GLY A 66 18.21 -3.80 0.97
N VAL A 67 17.43 -2.80 0.50
CA VAL A 67 16.57 -1.94 1.34
C VAL A 67 15.13 -2.10 0.87
N LYS A 68 14.20 -2.24 1.81
CA LYS A 68 12.83 -2.65 1.58
C LYS A 68 11.84 -1.89 2.47
N ASP A 69 10.54 -2.10 2.20
CA ASP A 69 9.43 -1.74 3.06
C ASP A 69 9.54 -0.29 3.57
N PRO A 70 9.60 0.73 2.67
CA PRO A 70 9.81 2.10 3.12
C PRO A 70 8.57 2.68 3.79
N SER A 71 8.80 3.46 4.84
CA SER A 71 7.84 4.42 5.38
C SER A 71 8.40 5.83 5.31
N ILE A 72 7.56 6.81 4.92
CA ILE A 72 8.01 8.17 4.60
C ILE A 72 7.09 9.23 5.17
N VAL A 73 7.68 10.29 5.72
CA VAL A 73 6.99 11.56 6.03
C VAL A 73 7.80 12.74 5.53
N TYR A 74 7.08 13.79 5.11
CA TYR A 74 7.69 15.08 4.79
C TYR A 74 7.31 16.09 5.86
N VAL A 75 8.31 16.57 6.62
CA VAL A 75 8.11 17.50 7.72
C VAL A 75 9.32 18.43 7.86
N ASN A 76 9.06 19.69 8.19
CA ASN A 76 10.11 20.71 8.35
C ASN A 76 11.06 20.85 7.14
N GLY A 77 10.54 20.66 5.93
CA GLY A 77 11.32 20.79 4.70
C GLY A 77 12.17 19.57 4.34
N LYS A 78 12.03 18.44 5.07
CA LYS A 78 12.79 17.22 4.86
C LYS A 78 11.89 16.00 4.68
N TYR A 79 12.33 15.10 3.82
CA TYR A 79 11.86 13.72 3.80
C TYR A 79 12.59 12.92 4.89
N HIS A 80 11.84 12.20 5.70
CA HIS A 80 12.35 11.24 6.67
C HIS A 80 11.87 9.87 6.23
N VAL A 81 12.80 8.97 5.90
CA VAL A 81 12.52 7.63 5.40
C VAL A 81 13.04 6.59 6.38
N PHE A 82 12.16 5.73 6.82
CA PHE A 82 12.45 4.52 7.58
C PHE A 82 12.29 3.33 6.65
N MET A 83 13.15 2.33 6.77
CA MET A 83 13.14 1.19 5.86
C MET A 83 13.66 -0.07 6.54
N THR A 84 13.29 -1.21 6.00
CA THR A 84 13.90 -2.49 6.32
C THR A 84 15.24 -2.62 5.60
N THR A 85 16.25 -3.15 6.27
CA THR A 85 17.48 -3.61 5.65
C THR A 85 17.55 -5.13 5.64
N ALA A 86 17.87 -5.71 4.49
CA ALA A 86 18.16 -7.14 4.33
C ALA A 86 19.67 -7.33 4.28
N GLY A 87 20.25 -8.06 5.21
CA GLY A 87 21.70 -8.21 5.32
C GLY A 87 22.14 -9.56 5.82
N SER A 88 23.46 -9.78 5.90
CA SER A 88 24.04 -11.03 6.39
C SER A 88 23.73 -11.32 7.87
N ALA A 89 23.33 -10.31 8.64
CA ALA A 89 22.86 -10.47 10.02
C ALA A 89 21.32 -10.62 10.14
N GLY A 90 20.62 -10.73 9.02
CA GLY A 90 19.15 -10.82 8.97
C GLY A 90 18.47 -9.48 8.63
N TRP A 91 17.28 -9.29 9.17
CA TRP A 91 16.43 -8.12 8.93
C TRP A 91 16.61 -7.10 10.04
N GLY A 92 16.78 -5.83 9.66
CA GLY A 92 16.89 -4.72 10.60
C GLY A 92 16.21 -3.47 10.07
N LEU A 93 16.17 -2.41 10.88
CA LEU A 93 15.64 -1.11 10.47
C LEU A 93 16.77 -0.11 10.24
N ALA A 94 16.56 0.79 9.29
CA ALA A 94 17.43 1.92 9.04
C ALA A 94 16.62 3.19 8.77
N TYR A 95 17.29 4.32 8.93
CA TYR A 95 16.76 5.66 8.71
C TYR A 95 17.65 6.44 7.76
N THR A 96 17.04 7.28 6.93
CA THR A 96 17.73 8.34 6.17
C THR A 96 16.85 9.58 6.07
N SER A 97 17.44 10.75 5.81
CA SER A 97 16.70 11.97 5.53
C SER A 97 17.40 12.84 4.49
N PHE A 98 16.63 13.58 3.72
CA PHE A 98 17.12 14.45 2.65
C PHE A 98 16.08 15.56 2.35
N ASP A 99 16.54 16.65 1.72
CA ASP A 99 15.68 17.80 1.42
C ASP A 99 14.91 17.63 0.10
N LYS A 100 15.52 16.95 -0.89
CA LYS A 100 14.97 16.75 -2.23
C LYS A 100 15.23 15.32 -2.71
N TRP A 101 14.39 14.81 -3.57
CA TRP A 101 14.58 13.48 -4.19
C TRP A 101 15.94 13.32 -4.88
N SER A 102 16.50 14.41 -5.45
CA SER A 102 17.84 14.39 -6.04
C SER A 102 18.95 14.05 -5.06
N ASP A 103 18.74 14.28 -3.78
CA ASP A 103 19.74 14.10 -2.73
C ASP A 103 19.65 12.71 -2.08
N ALA A 104 18.56 11.99 -2.35
CA ALA A 104 18.25 10.69 -1.71
C ALA A 104 19.36 9.65 -1.90
N ALA A 105 19.96 9.57 -3.10
CA ALA A 105 21.00 8.59 -3.41
C ALA A 105 22.31 8.82 -2.64
N SER A 106 22.58 10.04 -2.22
CA SER A 106 23.79 10.43 -1.46
C SER A 106 23.53 10.56 0.04
N ALA A 107 22.29 10.49 0.48
CA ALA A 107 21.93 10.61 1.88
C ALA A 107 22.45 9.41 2.69
N THR A 108 22.98 9.68 3.88
CA THR A 108 23.50 8.65 4.76
C THR A 108 22.39 7.79 5.33
N ILE A 109 22.52 6.48 5.21
CA ILE A 109 21.65 5.51 5.87
C ILE A 109 22.20 5.16 7.24
N VAL A 110 21.39 5.35 8.28
CA VAL A 110 21.75 5.11 9.69
C VAL A 110 21.01 3.86 10.18
N PRO A 111 21.71 2.77 10.52
CA PRO A 111 21.10 1.59 11.14
C PRO A 111 20.51 1.93 12.52
N LEU A 112 19.29 1.47 12.78
CA LEU A 112 18.59 1.71 14.06
C LEU A 112 18.91 0.65 15.13
N ASP A 113 19.70 -0.35 14.82
CA ASP A 113 20.19 -1.35 15.79
C ASP A 113 21.08 -0.76 16.90
N LYS A 114 21.62 0.44 16.66
CA LYS A 114 22.43 1.21 17.61
C LYS A 114 21.62 2.08 18.55
N SER A 115 20.36 2.32 18.22
CA SER A 115 19.40 3.03 19.09
C SER A 115 18.85 2.05 20.15
N PRO A 116 18.05 2.54 21.13
CA PRO A 116 17.35 1.64 22.06
C PRO A 116 16.37 0.63 21.42
N ILE A 117 16.04 0.78 20.11
CA ILE A 117 15.30 -0.24 19.35
C ILE A 117 16.08 -1.58 19.38
N GLY A 118 17.41 -1.50 19.30
CA GLY A 118 18.30 -2.65 19.43
C GLY A 118 18.30 -3.58 18.22
N PRO A 119 19.21 -4.55 18.23
CA PRO A 119 19.36 -5.55 17.18
C PRO A 119 18.26 -6.62 17.23
N GLY A 120 18.24 -7.48 16.22
CA GLY A 120 17.30 -8.58 16.03
C GLY A 120 16.30 -8.29 14.93
N TYR A 121 15.36 -9.23 14.73
CA TYR A 121 14.37 -9.13 13.66
C TYR A 121 13.49 -7.89 13.84
N ARG A 122 13.59 -6.97 12.89
CA ARG A 122 12.77 -5.76 12.77
C ARG A 122 12.53 -5.51 11.29
N ALA A 123 11.28 -5.33 10.87
CA ALA A 123 10.93 -5.13 9.47
C ALA A 123 9.64 -4.31 9.30
N ALA A 124 9.39 -3.87 8.06
CA ALA A 124 8.17 -3.21 7.62
C ALA A 124 7.75 -2.04 8.54
N PRO A 125 8.56 -0.96 8.60
CA PRO A 125 8.25 0.18 9.47
C PRO A 125 7.09 1.01 8.93
N GLN A 126 6.34 1.65 9.84
CA GLN A 126 5.46 2.79 9.58
C GLN A 126 5.78 3.89 10.58
N VAL A 127 6.02 5.12 10.09
CA VAL A 127 6.28 6.29 10.95
C VAL A 127 5.16 7.30 10.87
N PHE A 128 4.74 7.85 12.02
CA PHE A 128 3.79 8.97 12.09
C PHE A 128 3.90 9.74 13.41
N TYR A 129 3.39 10.97 13.39
CA TYR A 129 3.25 11.80 14.58
C TYR A 129 1.87 11.59 15.21
N PHE A 130 1.81 11.15 16.45
CA PHE A 130 0.56 11.03 17.18
C PHE A 130 0.27 12.35 17.91
N ALA A 131 -0.52 13.22 17.31
CA ALA A 131 -0.77 14.58 17.75
C ALA A 131 -1.33 14.68 19.19
N PRO A 132 -2.24 13.80 19.66
CA PRO A 132 -2.76 13.85 21.02
C PRO A 132 -1.68 13.70 22.09
N GLN A 133 -0.60 12.96 21.82
CA GLN A 133 0.53 12.74 22.75
C GLN A 133 1.77 13.55 22.39
N LYS A 134 1.74 14.32 21.29
CA LYS A 134 2.88 15.09 20.76
C LYS A 134 4.15 14.23 20.62
N THR A 135 3.99 13.03 20.06
CA THR A 135 5.02 11.99 20.02
C THR A 135 5.04 11.30 18.67
N TRP A 136 6.22 11.06 18.13
CA TRP A 136 6.44 10.21 16.98
C TRP A 136 6.33 8.74 17.36
N TYR A 137 5.66 7.96 16.52
CA TYR A 137 5.59 6.52 16.59
C TYR A 137 6.28 5.91 15.39
N LEU A 138 7.10 4.90 15.63
CA LEU A 138 7.64 3.99 14.64
C LEU A 138 7.06 2.61 14.96
N VAL A 139 6.16 2.15 14.12
CA VAL A 139 5.52 0.83 14.18
C VAL A 139 6.31 -0.12 13.30
N TYR A 140 6.49 -1.38 13.69
CA TYR A 140 7.24 -2.38 12.91
C TYR A 140 6.97 -3.80 13.39
N GLN A 141 7.37 -4.76 12.56
CA GLN A 141 7.41 -6.17 12.93
C GLN A 141 8.60 -6.44 13.84
N GLY A 142 8.33 -7.12 14.95
CA GLY A 142 9.34 -7.65 15.86
C GLY A 142 9.00 -9.09 16.28
N GLY A 143 8.42 -9.87 15.33
CA GLY A 143 7.61 -11.04 15.56
C GLY A 143 6.13 -10.62 15.63
N ASP A 144 5.73 -10.02 16.74
CA ASP A 144 4.44 -9.35 16.91
C ASP A 144 4.52 -7.86 16.48
N PRO A 145 3.37 -7.14 16.37
CA PRO A 145 3.35 -5.70 16.14
C PRO A 145 3.96 -4.95 17.31
N MET A 146 5.07 -4.27 17.04
CA MET A 146 5.83 -3.48 18.00
C MET A 146 5.80 -2.00 17.63
N TYR A 147 6.07 -1.15 18.62
CA TYR A 147 6.32 0.26 18.39
C TYR A 147 7.44 0.79 19.25
N SER A 148 8.09 1.84 18.77
CA SER A 148 8.99 2.72 19.51
C SER A 148 8.53 4.16 19.38
N THR A 149 8.91 5.02 20.31
CA THR A 149 8.50 6.43 20.33
C THR A 149 9.70 7.35 20.38
N SER A 150 9.56 8.55 19.80
CA SER A 150 10.54 9.64 19.90
C SER A 150 9.85 11.00 19.95
N THR A 151 10.50 12.00 20.51
CA THR A 151 10.09 13.41 20.42
C THR A 151 10.78 14.16 19.29
N ASP A 152 11.82 13.57 18.69
CA ASP A 152 12.58 14.14 17.58
C ASP A 152 12.81 13.09 16.47
N ILE A 153 12.08 13.23 15.37
CA ILE A 153 12.20 12.35 14.21
C ILE A 153 13.57 12.48 13.52
N SER A 154 14.25 13.60 13.69
CA SER A 154 15.54 13.87 13.04
C SER A 154 16.71 13.16 13.73
N ASP A 155 16.52 12.73 14.97
CA ASP A 155 17.52 11.97 15.72
C ASP A 155 17.22 10.48 15.69
N PRO A 156 17.91 9.68 14.84
CA PRO A 156 17.70 8.24 14.75
C PRO A 156 18.06 7.48 16.03
N MET A 157 18.77 8.11 16.98
CA MET A 157 19.15 7.49 18.26
C MET A 157 18.14 7.78 19.39
N SER A 158 17.16 8.66 19.17
CA SER A 158 16.18 9.09 20.19
C SER A 158 15.00 8.13 20.40
N TRP A 159 14.89 7.09 19.58
CA TRP A 159 13.79 6.12 19.65
C TRP A 159 13.84 5.27 20.91
N SER A 160 12.71 5.08 21.56
CA SER A 160 12.59 4.24 22.76
C SER A 160 12.82 2.76 22.46
N ALA A 161 13.06 1.96 23.49
CA ALA A 161 13.01 0.50 23.38
C ALA A 161 11.65 0.02 22.87
N PRO A 162 11.60 -1.14 22.18
CA PRO A 162 10.38 -1.71 21.63
C PRO A 162 9.33 -2.01 22.70
N LYS A 163 8.05 -1.75 22.35
CA LYS A 163 6.88 -2.12 23.16
C LYS A 163 5.86 -2.83 22.27
N PRO A 164 5.17 -3.86 22.75
CA PRO A 164 4.12 -4.52 21.96
C PRO A 164 2.82 -3.71 22.00
N PHE A 165 2.03 -3.77 20.92
CA PHE A 165 0.66 -3.25 20.90
C PHE A 165 -0.33 -4.17 21.60
N PHE A 166 -0.06 -5.47 21.59
CA PHE A 166 -0.96 -6.48 22.16
C PHE A 166 -0.29 -7.20 23.33
N PRO A 167 -0.92 -7.21 24.51
CA PRO A 167 -0.45 -8.06 25.61
C PRO A 167 -0.72 -9.55 25.36
N VAL A 168 -1.71 -9.85 24.51
CA VAL A 168 -2.09 -11.21 24.09
C VAL A 168 -2.42 -11.17 22.60
N VAL A 169 -1.78 -12.02 21.84
CA VAL A 169 -2.01 -12.18 20.38
C VAL A 169 -3.44 -12.66 20.15
N PRO A 170 -4.24 -12.00 19.27
CA PRO A 170 -5.61 -12.39 18.96
C PRO A 170 -5.71 -13.81 18.38
N ASP A 171 -6.77 -14.54 18.72
CA ASP A 171 -6.91 -15.93 18.25
C ASP A 171 -7.05 -16.06 16.72
N ILE A 172 -7.64 -15.05 16.07
CA ILE A 172 -7.83 -15.05 14.60
C ILE A 172 -6.50 -15.12 13.81
N VAL A 173 -5.38 -14.74 14.42
CA VAL A 173 -4.03 -14.80 13.79
C VAL A 173 -3.25 -16.05 14.17
N LYS A 174 -3.79 -16.89 15.06
CA LYS A 174 -3.15 -18.13 15.51
C LYS A 174 -3.76 -19.35 14.83
N PRO A 175 -2.99 -20.44 14.65
CA PRO A 175 -3.57 -21.73 14.26
C PRO A 175 -4.66 -22.20 15.25
N PRO A 176 -5.76 -22.82 14.80
CA PRO A 176 -6.10 -23.09 13.39
C PRO A 176 -6.83 -21.95 12.67
N GLN A 177 -7.11 -20.79 13.31
CA GLN A 177 -7.87 -19.67 12.73
C GLN A 177 -7.02 -18.78 11.84
N GLY A 178 -5.68 -18.78 11.99
CA GLY A 178 -4.73 -17.98 11.23
C GLY A 178 -3.34 -18.58 11.26
N GLU A 179 -2.44 -18.05 10.42
CA GLU A 179 -1.06 -18.51 10.25
C GLU A 179 -0.02 -17.42 10.57
N GLY A 180 -0.47 -16.32 11.19
CA GLY A 180 0.37 -15.20 11.58
C GLY A 180 -0.22 -13.85 11.18
N TRP A 181 0.60 -12.84 11.23
CA TRP A 181 0.31 -11.47 10.82
C TRP A 181 1.59 -10.72 10.51
N LEU A 182 1.50 -9.75 9.60
CA LEU A 182 2.64 -8.92 9.18
C LEU A 182 2.18 -7.58 8.63
N ASP A 183 3.15 -6.68 8.39
CA ASP A 183 2.99 -5.39 7.72
C ASP A 183 1.94 -4.50 8.38
N PHE A 184 2.24 -4.11 9.61
CA PHE A 184 1.33 -3.38 10.48
C PHE A 184 1.21 -1.91 10.08
N TRP A 185 -0.05 -1.45 9.96
CA TRP A 185 -0.38 -0.09 9.60
C TRP A 185 -1.39 0.51 10.54
N VAL A 186 -1.04 1.62 11.19
CA VAL A 186 -1.92 2.37 12.09
C VAL A 186 -2.48 3.59 11.38
N ILE A 187 -3.78 3.81 11.51
CA ILE A 187 -4.49 5.03 11.11
C ILE A 187 -5.55 5.35 12.14
N CYS A 188 -5.79 6.64 12.44
CA CYS A 188 -6.83 7.03 13.38
C CYS A 188 -7.83 8.00 12.74
N ASP A 189 -9.10 7.87 13.14
CA ASP A 189 -10.10 8.91 13.00
C ASP A 189 -10.18 9.76 14.29
N ASP A 190 -11.25 10.54 14.45
CA ASP A 190 -11.43 11.45 15.59
C ASP A 190 -11.73 10.70 16.91
N ARG A 191 -12.08 9.40 16.86
CA ARG A 191 -12.53 8.61 18.00
C ARG A 191 -11.67 7.40 18.27
N LYS A 192 -11.19 6.73 17.24
CA LYS A 192 -10.50 5.45 17.33
C LYS A 192 -9.21 5.44 16.52
N CYS A 193 -8.28 4.60 16.93
CA CYS A 193 -7.17 4.15 16.14
C CYS A 193 -7.39 2.71 15.69
N TYR A 194 -7.00 2.43 14.46
CA TYR A 194 -7.13 1.12 13.82
C TYR A 194 -5.74 0.63 13.44
N LEU A 195 -5.48 -0.63 13.71
CA LEU A 195 -4.29 -1.33 13.27
C LEU A 195 -4.71 -2.34 12.20
N PHE A 196 -4.28 -2.09 10.97
CA PHE A 196 -4.43 -2.98 9.83
C PHE A 196 -3.19 -3.85 9.69
N ASN A 197 -3.37 -5.06 9.21
CA ASN A 197 -2.29 -5.98 8.87
C ASN A 197 -2.77 -7.05 7.91
N THR A 198 -1.86 -7.69 7.21
CA THR A 198 -2.11 -8.85 6.37
C THR A 198 -1.61 -10.13 7.03
N ASP A 199 -1.90 -11.27 6.42
CA ASP A 199 -1.52 -12.58 6.96
C ASP A 199 -0.83 -13.50 5.94
N ASP A 200 -0.42 -12.96 4.78
CA ASP A 200 0.13 -13.74 3.67
C ASP A 200 -0.81 -14.80 3.07
N HIS A 201 -2.06 -14.88 3.55
CA HIS A 201 -2.99 -15.96 3.23
C HIS A 201 -4.34 -15.45 2.70
N GLY A 202 -4.39 -14.20 2.21
CA GLY A 202 -5.56 -13.64 1.55
C GLY A 202 -6.45 -12.80 2.46
N ARG A 203 -6.00 -12.42 3.66
CA ARG A 203 -6.82 -11.62 4.58
C ARG A 203 -6.17 -10.28 4.89
N LEU A 204 -6.97 -9.21 4.84
CA LEU A 204 -6.68 -7.95 5.51
C LEU A 204 -7.42 -7.93 6.84
N LEU A 205 -6.70 -7.88 7.93
CA LEU A 205 -7.20 -7.83 9.28
C LEU A 205 -7.22 -6.38 9.80
N ARG A 206 -8.13 -6.10 10.73
CA ARG A 206 -8.23 -4.81 11.42
C ARG A 206 -8.52 -5.04 12.90
N SER A 207 -7.74 -4.40 13.75
CA SER A 207 -8.02 -4.25 15.19
C SER A 207 -8.31 -2.78 15.49
N GLU A 208 -8.97 -2.47 16.59
CA GLU A 208 -9.34 -1.10 16.96
C GLU A 208 -9.10 -0.81 18.45
N THR A 209 -8.88 0.46 18.78
CA THR A 209 -8.84 0.98 20.15
C THR A 209 -9.36 2.42 20.17
N ASP A 210 -9.89 2.86 21.32
CA ASP A 210 -10.24 4.27 21.48
C ASP A 210 -8.98 5.16 21.39
N ILE A 211 -9.09 6.31 20.73
CA ILE A 211 -7.94 7.21 20.49
C ILE A 211 -7.26 7.64 21.80
N GLY A 212 -8.05 7.79 22.88
CA GLY A 212 -7.52 8.13 24.20
C GLY A 212 -6.77 6.99 24.91
N GLN A 213 -6.92 5.75 24.45
CA GLN A 213 -6.22 4.59 24.97
C GLN A 213 -4.98 4.23 24.17
N PHE A 214 -4.88 4.72 22.93
CA PHE A 214 -3.74 4.44 22.05
C PHE A 214 -2.40 4.75 22.76
N PRO A 215 -1.39 3.88 22.69
CA PRO A 215 -1.21 2.69 21.83
C PRO A 215 -1.72 1.38 22.44
N ASN A 216 -2.43 1.42 23.56
CA ASN A 216 -2.94 0.24 24.28
C ASN A 216 -4.39 -0.06 23.90
N GLY A 217 -4.93 -1.16 24.44
CA GLY A 217 -6.37 -1.47 24.39
C GLY A 217 -6.87 -1.99 23.04
N PHE A 218 -6.01 -2.36 22.11
CA PHE A 218 -6.44 -2.96 20.84
C PHE A 218 -7.25 -4.23 21.06
N HIS A 219 -8.40 -4.30 20.39
CA HIS A 219 -9.38 -5.38 20.46
C HIS A 219 -10.15 -5.53 19.16
N ASN A 220 -11.16 -6.40 19.10
CA ASN A 220 -12.05 -6.59 17.97
C ASN A 220 -11.29 -6.82 16.64
N THR A 221 -10.34 -7.76 16.66
CA THR A 221 -9.59 -8.13 15.45
C THR A 221 -10.48 -8.92 14.51
N VAL A 222 -10.75 -8.39 13.32
CA VAL A 222 -11.63 -8.99 12.31
C VAL A 222 -11.00 -8.94 10.93
N ALA A 223 -11.36 -9.89 10.06
CA ALA A 223 -11.03 -9.83 8.64
C ALA A 223 -11.99 -8.85 7.93
N VAL A 224 -11.44 -7.82 7.30
CA VAL A 224 -12.21 -6.78 6.58
C VAL A 224 -12.18 -7.00 5.06
N LEU A 225 -11.18 -7.71 4.55
CA LEU A 225 -11.12 -8.28 3.20
C LEU A 225 -10.66 -9.73 3.30
N ASN A 226 -11.19 -10.57 2.42
CA ASN A 226 -10.82 -11.97 2.30
C ASN A 226 -10.92 -12.38 0.83
N GLU A 227 -9.79 -12.68 0.21
CA GLU A 227 -9.65 -13.06 -1.18
C GLU A 227 -8.67 -14.24 -1.29
N LYS A 228 -8.24 -14.60 -2.49
CA LYS A 228 -7.16 -15.57 -2.67
C LYS A 228 -5.82 -14.94 -2.26
N THR A 229 -4.88 -15.76 -1.84
CA THR A 229 -3.54 -15.32 -1.42
C THR A 229 -2.84 -14.47 -2.47
N GLU A 230 -2.91 -14.87 -3.75
CA GLU A 230 -2.31 -14.10 -4.84
C GLU A 230 -2.99 -12.76 -5.11
N ASP A 231 -4.27 -12.62 -4.77
CA ASP A 231 -5.07 -11.41 -5.01
C ASP A 231 -5.05 -10.42 -3.83
N LEU A 232 -4.67 -10.88 -2.66
CA LEU A 232 -4.50 -10.10 -1.43
C LEU A 232 -3.39 -10.76 -0.61
N PHE A 233 -2.17 -10.22 -0.71
CA PHE A 233 -0.99 -10.87 -0.18
C PHE A 233 -0.46 -10.19 1.08
N GLU A 234 0.25 -9.07 0.94
CA GLU A 234 0.91 -8.39 2.08
C GLU A 234 0.87 -6.85 1.94
N ALA A 235 1.60 -6.11 2.78
CA ALA A 235 1.90 -4.68 2.64
C ALA A 235 0.68 -3.76 2.53
N SER A 236 -0.22 -3.78 3.52
CA SER A 236 -1.38 -2.90 3.50
C SER A 236 -1.06 -1.47 3.93
N ASN A 237 -1.63 -0.48 3.21
CA ASN A 237 -1.54 0.94 3.56
C ASN A 237 -2.92 1.58 3.47
N THR A 238 -3.37 2.24 4.52
CA THR A 238 -4.69 2.88 4.58
C THR A 238 -4.55 4.39 4.75
N TYR A 239 -5.29 5.17 3.95
CA TYR A 239 -5.20 6.63 3.91
C TYR A 239 -6.58 7.28 3.97
N ARG A 240 -6.64 8.50 4.50
CA ARG A 240 -7.78 9.41 4.40
C ARG A 240 -7.58 10.32 3.19
N ILE A 241 -8.62 10.57 2.40
CA ILE A 241 -8.60 11.57 1.32
C ILE A 241 -9.08 12.91 1.86
N ALA A 242 -8.21 13.93 1.81
CA ALA A 242 -8.51 15.27 2.31
C ALA A 242 -9.78 15.87 1.68
N GLY A 243 -10.55 16.61 2.46
CA GLY A 243 -11.78 17.26 2.00
C GLY A 243 -12.95 16.32 1.71
N THR A 244 -12.82 15.04 2.04
CA THR A 244 -13.86 14.02 1.82
C THR A 244 -14.08 13.15 3.07
N ASP A 245 -15.14 12.33 3.03
CA ASP A 245 -15.40 11.24 3.97
C ASP A 245 -14.85 9.88 3.47
N THR A 246 -13.90 9.91 2.53
CA THR A 246 -13.41 8.70 1.87
C THR A 246 -12.07 8.29 2.43
N TYR A 247 -11.97 7.01 2.76
CA TYR A 247 -10.73 6.30 3.05
C TYR A 247 -10.41 5.37 1.89
N ILE A 248 -9.12 5.14 1.65
CA ILE A 248 -8.64 4.12 0.71
C ILE A 248 -7.67 3.19 1.42
N THR A 249 -7.65 1.93 1.01
CA THR A 249 -6.63 0.96 1.42
C THR A 249 -6.00 0.34 0.19
N LEU A 250 -4.69 0.24 0.22
CA LEU A 250 -3.87 -0.48 -0.74
C LEU A 250 -3.48 -1.80 -0.13
N VAL A 251 -3.43 -2.86 -0.93
CA VAL A 251 -2.87 -4.16 -0.51
C VAL A 251 -2.07 -4.72 -1.67
N GLU A 252 -0.89 -5.23 -1.37
CA GLU A 252 -0.03 -5.88 -2.35
C GLU A 252 -0.63 -7.23 -2.78
N ALA A 253 -0.47 -7.53 -4.07
CA ALA A 253 -0.91 -8.76 -4.70
C ALA A 253 0.21 -9.31 -5.60
N MET A 254 0.09 -10.56 -5.99
CA MET A 254 1.04 -11.27 -6.83
C MET A 254 0.48 -11.51 -8.23
N SER A 255 1.32 -11.36 -9.24
CA SER A 255 1.02 -11.74 -10.61
C SER A 255 2.18 -12.56 -11.19
N PRO A 256 1.99 -13.25 -12.32
CA PRO A 256 3.10 -13.93 -13.01
C PRO A 256 4.23 -13.00 -13.46
N THR A 257 3.98 -11.69 -13.54
CA THR A 257 4.94 -10.67 -13.99
C THR A 257 5.54 -9.85 -12.84
N GLY A 258 5.19 -10.15 -11.57
CA GLY A 258 5.72 -9.47 -10.39
C GLY A 258 4.65 -8.99 -9.43
N ARG A 259 5.08 -8.28 -8.42
CA ARG A 259 4.20 -7.69 -7.39
C ARG A 259 3.48 -6.47 -7.93
N TYR A 260 2.25 -6.23 -7.43
CA TYR A 260 1.45 -5.05 -7.76
C TYR A 260 0.52 -4.69 -6.60
N PHE A 261 0.00 -3.47 -6.60
CA PHE A 261 -0.98 -3.02 -5.59
C PHE A 261 -2.38 -2.94 -6.17
N ARG A 262 -3.34 -3.37 -5.38
CA ARG A 262 -4.77 -3.20 -5.57
C ARG A 262 -5.28 -2.12 -4.61
N ILE A 263 -6.47 -1.53 -4.89
CA ILE A 263 -6.99 -0.40 -4.13
C ILE A 263 -8.49 -0.55 -3.84
N TRP A 264 -8.88 -0.37 -2.60
CA TRP A 264 -10.27 -0.30 -2.16
C TRP A 264 -10.57 1.03 -1.51
N LYS A 265 -11.86 1.40 -1.42
CA LYS A 265 -12.36 2.58 -0.71
C LYS A 265 -13.42 2.21 0.31
N SER A 266 -13.56 3.06 1.33
CA SER A 266 -14.63 3.00 2.32
C SER A 266 -15.02 4.41 2.78
N LYS A 267 -16.19 4.55 3.42
CA LYS A 267 -16.64 5.80 4.06
C LYS A 267 -16.24 5.91 5.53
N SER A 268 -15.79 4.81 6.13
CA SER A 268 -15.24 4.78 7.48
C SER A 268 -14.22 3.65 7.61
N LEU A 269 -13.33 3.76 8.58
CA LEU A 269 -12.27 2.77 8.80
C LEU A 269 -12.81 1.41 9.29
N ASP A 270 -13.99 1.41 9.90
CA ASP A 270 -14.73 0.21 10.33
C ASP A 270 -15.80 -0.23 9.32
N GLY A 271 -15.95 0.48 8.21
CA GLY A 271 -16.95 0.24 7.19
C GLY A 271 -16.60 -0.88 6.20
N LYS A 272 -17.49 -1.02 5.21
CA LYS A 272 -17.29 -1.94 4.09
C LYS A 272 -16.29 -1.36 3.08
N TRP A 273 -15.35 -2.16 2.65
CA TRP A 273 -14.39 -1.83 1.60
C TRP A 273 -14.90 -2.28 0.23
N GLU A 274 -14.80 -1.40 -0.76
CA GLU A 274 -15.25 -1.64 -2.14
C GLU A 274 -14.11 -1.32 -3.13
N PRO A 275 -13.97 -2.08 -4.24
CA PRO A 275 -13.00 -1.76 -5.28
C PRO A 275 -13.10 -0.31 -5.74
N PHE A 276 -11.93 0.34 -5.94
CA PHE A 276 -11.89 1.77 -6.27
C PHE A 276 -11.34 2.10 -7.66
N SER A 277 -10.47 1.27 -8.23
CA SER A 277 -9.98 1.41 -9.60
C SER A 277 -10.90 0.69 -10.59
N SER A 278 -11.03 1.21 -11.81
CA SER A 278 -11.71 0.53 -12.93
C SER A 278 -10.75 -0.34 -13.75
N ALA A 279 -9.45 -0.28 -13.47
CA ALA A 279 -8.46 -1.12 -14.11
C ALA A 279 -8.71 -2.61 -13.82
N PRO A 280 -8.28 -3.53 -14.69
CA PRO A 280 -8.31 -4.96 -14.41
C PRO A 280 -7.70 -5.24 -13.03
N MET A 281 -8.26 -6.21 -12.31
CA MET A 281 -7.86 -6.60 -10.96
C MET A 281 -7.90 -5.45 -9.93
N ASN A 282 -8.64 -4.37 -10.19
CA ASN A 282 -8.68 -3.18 -9.31
C ASN A 282 -7.28 -2.59 -9.05
N THR A 283 -6.42 -2.56 -10.07
CA THR A 283 -5.01 -2.18 -9.96
C THR A 283 -4.84 -0.71 -9.60
N PHE A 284 -3.99 -0.46 -8.60
CA PHE A 284 -3.45 0.85 -8.26
C PHE A 284 -2.10 1.08 -8.98
N ALA A 285 -1.10 0.25 -8.69
CA ALA A 285 0.23 0.35 -9.28
C ALA A 285 0.78 -1.04 -9.60
N SER A 286 1.26 -1.21 -10.82
CA SER A 286 1.90 -2.43 -11.34
C SER A 286 2.93 -2.03 -12.38
N ARG A 287 3.77 -2.98 -12.80
CA ARG A 287 4.67 -2.76 -13.93
C ARG A 287 3.94 -2.26 -15.19
N ASP A 288 2.70 -2.72 -15.42
CA ASP A 288 1.97 -2.48 -16.66
C ASP A 288 1.36 -1.07 -16.75
N ASN A 289 1.15 -0.38 -15.63
CA ASN A 289 0.66 1.00 -15.60
C ASN A 289 1.70 2.03 -15.15
N VAL A 290 2.99 1.63 -15.09
CA VAL A 290 4.14 2.49 -14.85
C VAL A 290 4.90 2.71 -16.16
N GLU A 291 5.11 3.96 -16.56
CA GLU A 291 5.97 4.29 -17.69
C GLU A 291 7.44 4.07 -17.31
N GLN A 292 8.20 3.42 -18.20
CA GLN A 292 9.63 3.12 -18.04
C GLN A 292 9.96 2.41 -16.70
N PRO A 293 9.32 1.27 -16.41
CA PRO A 293 9.56 0.57 -15.16
C PRO A 293 10.98 0.00 -15.14
N TRP A 294 11.74 0.32 -14.09
CA TRP A 294 13.08 -0.27 -13.87
C TRP A 294 13.01 -1.61 -13.13
N SER A 295 11.90 -1.87 -12.42
CA SER A 295 11.68 -3.06 -11.61
C SER A 295 10.71 -4.04 -12.27
N GLU A 296 10.74 -5.29 -11.82
CA GLU A 296 9.79 -6.32 -12.25
C GLU A 296 8.36 -6.10 -11.72
N GLY A 297 8.18 -5.25 -10.69
CA GLY A 297 6.89 -4.92 -10.10
C GLY A 297 6.95 -3.65 -9.25
N VAL A 298 5.82 -3.28 -8.68
CA VAL A 298 5.69 -2.26 -7.64
C VAL A 298 5.32 -3.01 -6.37
N SER A 299 6.25 -3.06 -5.41
CA SER A 299 6.11 -3.81 -4.17
C SER A 299 6.19 -2.86 -2.98
N HIS A 300 5.97 -3.33 -1.78
CA HIS A 300 5.80 -2.64 -0.51
C HIS A 300 6.30 -1.19 -0.52
N GLY A 301 5.44 -0.23 -0.14
CA GLY A 301 5.76 1.19 -0.18
C GLY A 301 4.80 2.03 0.63
N GLU A 302 4.92 3.36 0.51
CA GLU A 302 4.03 4.32 1.15
C GLU A 302 3.83 5.56 0.28
N MET A 303 2.59 6.13 0.28
CA MET A 303 2.33 7.44 -0.32
C MET A 303 2.99 8.56 0.49
N VAL A 304 3.52 9.56 -0.21
CA VAL A 304 3.93 10.81 0.40
C VAL A 304 2.68 11.57 0.85
N ARG A 305 2.47 11.63 2.16
CA ARG A 305 1.28 12.23 2.78
C ARG A 305 1.38 13.75 2.85
N THR A 306 0.24 14.43 2.93
CA THR A 306 0.17 15.89 3.11
C THR A 306 0.48 16.34 4.54
N ASN A 307 0.31 15.45 5.51
CA ASN A 307 0.67 15.65 6.90
C ASN A 307 1.39 14.41 7.43
N ALA A 308 2.04 14.57 8.57
CA ALA A 308 2.78 13.49 9.19
C ALA A 308 2.01 12.80 10.33
N ASP A 309 0.75 13.23 10.59
CA ASP A 309 0.00 12.77 11.76
C ASP A 309 -0.73 11.42 11.54
N GLN A 310 -1.36 10.95 12.60
CA GLN A 310 -2.06 9.67 12.67
C GLN A 310 -3.27 9.54 11.73
N THR A 311 -3.70 10.62 11.06
CA THR A 311 -4.84 10.58 10.14
C THR A 311 -4.47 10.03 8.76
N MET A 312 -3.17 9.87 8.46
CA MET A 312 -2.65 9.34 7.19
C MET A 312 -3.27 10.05 5.98
N THR A 313 -3.37 11.38 6.01
CA THR A 313 -4.11 12.14 5.01
C THR A 313 -3.29 12.38 3.75
N ILE A 314 -3.90 12.17 2.58
CA ILE A 314 -3.39 12.52 1.25
C ILE A 314 -4.28 13.59 0.61
N ASP A 315 -3.68 14.47 -0.22
CA ASP A 315 -4.37 15.54 -0.93
C ASP A 315 -4.76 15.08 -2.35
N PRO A 316 -6.05 14.97 -2.68
CA PRO A 316 -6.48 14.54 -4.01
C PRO A 316 -6.20 15.59 -5.10
N CYS A 317 -5.91 16.85 -4.73
CA CYS A 317 -5.63 17.95 -5.66
C CYS A 317 -4.15 18.07 -6.03
N ARG A 318 -3.29 17.19 -5.51
CA ARG A 318 -1.88 17.11 -5.87
C ARG A 318 -1.57 15.81 -6.58
N PRO A 319 -0.56 15.77 -7.45
CA PRO A 319 -0.05 14.50 -7.96
C PRO A 319 0.33 13.58 -6.80
N LEU A 320 -0.16 12.34 -6.84
CA LEU A 320 0.23 11.34 -5.85
C LEU A 320 1.67 10.93 -6.10
N GLU A 321 2.44 10.80 -5.04
CA GLU A 321 3.76 10.19 -5.04
C GLU A 321 3.74 8.95 -4.13
N TYR A 322 4.30 7.84 -4.61
CA TYR A 322 4.38 6.59 -3.86
C TYR A 322 5.81 6.09 -3.88
N LEU A 323 6.47 6.10 -2.71
CA LEU A 323 7.80 5.51 -2.52
C LEU A 323 7.63 4.00 -2.38
N TYR A 324 8.29 3.23 -3.23
CA TYR A 324 8.13 1.78 -3.31
C TYR A 324 9.46 1.05 -3.40
N GLN A 325 9.44 -0.20 -3.02
CA GLN A 325 10.55 -1.12 -3.28
C GLN A 325 10.38 -1.81 -4.63
N GLY A 326 11.50 -2.08 -5.27
CA GLY A 326 11.56 -2.85 -6.49
C GLY A 326 12.86 -3.62 -6.62
N ASN A 327 12.87 -4.59 -7.52
CA ASN A 327 14.02 -5.40 -7.87
C ASN A 327 14.23 -5.40 -9.38
N ASP A 328 15.50 -5.32 -9.80
CA ASP A 328 15.86 -5.39 -11.21
C ASP A 328 15.56 -6.80 -11.75
N PRO A 329 14.69 -6.92 -12.79
CA PRO A 329 14.33 -8.21 -13.36
C PRO A 329 15.51 -8.97 -13.98
N ALA A 330 16.63 -8.32 -14.26
CA ALA A 330 17.85 -8.96 -14.76
C ALA A 330 18.63 -9.70 -13.65
N VAL A 331 18.40 -9.36 -12.39
CA VAL A 331 19.08 -9.98 -11.25
C VAL A 331 18.30 -11.19 -10.76
N ARG A 332 18.95 -12.33 -10.70
CA ARG A 332 18.40 -13.58 -10.17
C ARG A 332 19.28 -14.08 -9.02
N VAL A 333 18.66 -14.28 -7.87
CA VAL A 333 19.26 -14.90 -6.69
C VAL A 333 18.25 -15.86 -6.07
N ASP A 334 18.72 -17.03 -5.64
CA ASP A 334 17.84 -18.06 -5.06
C ASP A 334 17.46 -17.75 -3.60
N ASP A 335 18.27 -16.97 -2.92
CA ASP A 335 18.09 -16.63 -1.51
C ASP A 335 17.35 -15.29 -1.41
N TYR A 336 16.11 -15.30 -0.95
CA TYR A 336 15.24 -14.12 -0.86
C TYR A 336 15.87 -12.95 -0.10
N ILE A 337 16.61 -13.21 0.99
CA ILE A 337 17.26 -12.12 1.76
C ILE A 337 18.34 -11.39 0.95
N LYS A 338 18.90 -12.03 -0.08
CA LYS A 338 19.95 -11.47 -0.93
C LYS A 338 19.42 -10.71 -2.15
N LEU A 339 18.11 -10.67 -2.35
CA LEU A 339 17.53 -9.87 -3.42
C LEU A 339 17.91 -8.39 -3.24
N PRO A 340 18.52 -7.75 -4.28
CA PRO A 340 19.05 -6.40 -4.16
C PRO A 340 17.96 -5.34 -4.32
N TYR A 341 16.95 -5.40 -3.47
CA TYR A 341 15.87 -4.42 -3.45
C TYR A 341 16.39 -3.00 -3.25
N ARG A 342 15.77 -2.06 -3.95
CA ARG A 342 16.02 -0.63 -3.88
C ARG A 342 14.71 0.12 -3.86
N LEU A 343 14.75 1.37 -3.41
CA LEU A 343 13.59 2.23 -3.34
C LEU A 343 13.61 3.24 -4.49
N ALA A 344 12.44 3.47 -5.07
CA ALA A 344 12.17 4.47 -6.08
C ALA A 344 10.81 5.13 -5.83
N VAL A 345 10.52 6.24 -6.48
CA VAL A 345 9.23 6.92 -6.39
C VAL A 345 8.48 6.81 -7.72
N ILE A 346 7.19 6.45 -7.64
CA ILE A 346 6.27 6.65 -8.75
C ILE A 346 5.43 7.89 -8.49
N THR A 347 5.21 8.68 -9.55
CA THR A 347 4.37 9.88 -9.54
C THR A 347 3.19 9.68 -10.46
N ALA A 348 1.98 10.00 -9.98
CA ALA A 348 0.76 9.86 -10.76
C ALA A 348 0.77 10.79 -11.97
N LYS A 349 0.33 10.26 -13.13
CA LYS A 349 0.23 10.97 -14.39
C LYS A 349 -1.22 11.11 -14.84
N GLY A 350 -1.63 12.35 -15.08
CA GLY A 350 -3.00 12.66 -15.49
C GLY A 350 -4.04 12.38 -14.40
N ASP A 351 -5.31 12.36 -14.84
CA ASP A 351 -6.44 12.11 -13.94
C ASP A 351 -6.49 10.65 -13.49
N ASN A 352 -6.87 10.45 -12.24
CA ASN A 352 -6.98 9.15 -11.61
C ASN A 352 -8.17 9.12 -10.61
N PRO A 353 -8.57 7.96 -10.09
CA PRO A 353 -9.72 7.87 -9.16
C PRO A 353 -9.62 8.75 -7.91
N VAL A 354 -8.42 9.03 -7.42
CA VAL A 354 -8.19 9.91 -6.25
C VAL A 354 -8.31 11.37 -6.68
N SER A 355 -7.65 11.80 -7.78
CA SER A 355 -7.72 13.18 -8.27
C SER A 355 -9.13 13.61 -8.67
N ALA A 356 -9.98 12.66 -9.09
CA ALA A 356 -11.41 12.91 -9.35
C ALA A 356 -12.21 13.33 -8.10
N LEU A 357 -11.64 13.20 -6.89
CA LEU A 357 -12.23 13.66 -5.62
C LEU A 357 -11.74 15.06 -5.23
N CYS A 358 -10.85 15.70 -5.99
CA CYS A 358 -10.44 17.08 -5.78
C CYS A 358 -11.65 18.02 -5.98
N ARG A 359 -11.94 18.87 -5.00
CA ARG A 359 -13.07 19.82 -5.00
C ARG A 359 -12.61 21.25 -4.74
#